data_14347790d63e870f6e1eb303795c7526
#
_entry.id   14347790d63e870f6e1eb303795c7526
#
_cell.length_a   1.000
_cell.length_b   1.000
_cell.length_c   1.000
_cell.angle_alpha   90.00
_cell.angle_beta   90.00
_cell.angle_gamma   90.00
#
_symmetry.space_group_name_H-M   'P 1'
#
loop_
_entity.id
_entity.type
_entity.pdbx_description
1 polymer ?
#
loop_
_entity_poly.entity_id
_entity_poly.type
_entity_poly.pdbx_seq_one_letter_code
_entity_poly.pdbx_strand_id
1 'polypeptide(L)'
;MRLTLHTFLTLDGVLQAPGGPDEDRDGQFEHGGWSFPYGDEDFGAAVAGWFTHADAFLLGRRTYQIFASFWPKVTDPADPVASKLNSRPKYVASFTLTGPASLDWDNSTLLGGDVVSEVAKLKEHQGDELQVHGSGLLAQTLIGADLIDEYRLLYFPVHLGAGKKLFREGAPARALKLLDAKPTSTGVIIARYQPDGPARYGSYADEGS
;
A
#
# COMPACT_ATOMS: atom_id res chain seq x y z
N MET A 1 -5.75 -0.51 -16.25
CA MET A 1 -5.22 -1.30 -15.10
C MET A 1 -6.12 -1.13 -13.89
N ARG A 2 -6.27 -2.16 -13.03
CA ARG A 2 -6.88 -2.01 -11.71
C ARG A 2 -5.89 -1.32 -10.76
N LEU A 3 -6.37 -0.42 -9.92
CA LEU A 3 -5.55 0.20 -8.87
C LEU A 3 -5.69 -0.58 -7.57
N THR A 4 -4.62 -1.25 -7.14
CA THR A 4 -4.61 -2.06 -5.93
C THR A 4 -3.72 -1.44 -4.85
N LEU A 5 -4.22 -1.35 -3.62
CA LEU A 5 -3.48 -0.81 -2.48
C LEU A 5 -2.99 -1.93 -1.59
N HIS A 6 -1.68 -2.02 -1.42
CA HIS A 6 -0.99 -3.01 -0.59
C HIS A 6 -0.36 -2.32 0.62
N THR A 7 -0.76 -2.69 1.82
CA THR A 7 -0.16 -2.09 3.02
C THR A 7 -0.19 -3.01 4.23
N PHE A 8 0.81 -2.87 5.07
CA PHE A 8 0.93 -3.49 6.37
C PHE A 8 0.28 -2.58 7.40
N LEU A 9 -0.50 -3.15 8.28
CA LEU A 9 -1.24 -2.43 9.31
C LEU A 9 -1.09 -3.13 10.66
N THR A 10 -0.94 -2.35 11.69
CA THR A 10 -1.16 -2.81 13.06
C THR A 10 -2.66 -2.96 13.34
N LEU A 11 -3.06 -3.58 14.44
CA LEU A 11 -4.47 -3.69 14.84
C LEU A 11 -5.14 -2.33 15.04
N ASP A 12 -4.38 -1.31 15.43
CA ASP A 12 -4.86 0.08 15.57
C ASP A 12 -4.70 0.91 14.29
N GLY A 13 -4.36 0.27 13.15
CA GLY A 13 -4.36 0.86 11.81
C GLY A 13 -3.12 1.68 11.45
N VAL A 14 -2.04 1.57 12.22
CA VAL A 14 -0.76 2.23 11.92
C VAL A 14 -0.07 1.51 10.76
N LEU A 15 0.43 2.30 9.80
CA LEU A 15 1.20 1.82 8.64
C LEU A 15 2.64 2.35 8.62
N GLN A 16 3.03 3.17 9.60
CA GLN A 16 4.32 3.85 9.62
C GLN A 16 5.46 2.88 9.93
N ALA A 17 6.53 2.92 9.12
CA ALA A 17 7.79 2.23 9.31
C ALA A 17 7.68 0.73 9.63
N PRO A 18 6.95 -0.08 8.86
CA PRO A 18 6.81 -1.51 9.16
C PRO A 18 8.11 -2.29 9.01
N GLY A 19 8.98 -1.94 8.05
CA GLY A 19 10.09 -2.75 7.59
C GLY A 19 11.41 -2.54 8.35
N GLY A 20 11.61 -1.38 8.99
CA GLY A 20 12.86 -1.11 9.68
C GLY A 20 12.79 -0.01 10.73
N PRO A 21 13.72 -0.02 11.71
CA PRO A 21 13.69 0.92 12.83
C PRO A 21 13.89 2.39 12.40
N ASP A 22 14.58 2.62 11.29
CA ASP A 22 14.90 3.95 10.78
C ASP A 22 14.10 4.33 9.51
N GLU A 23 13.12 3.53 9.12
CA GLU A 23 12.39 3.68 7.87
C GLU A 23 11.58 4.98 7.81
N ASP A 24 10.89 5.33 8.88
CA ASP A 24 10.12 6.58 9.01
C ASP A 24 10.03 7.05 10.46
N ARG A 25 10.90 7.96 10.86
CA ARG A 25 10.93 8.56 12.20
C ARG A 25 10.13 9.86 12.33
N ASP A 26 9.32 10.24 11.34
CA ASP A 26 8.49 11.44 11.44
C ASP A 26 7.61 11.40 12.70
N GLY A 27 7.45 12.55 13.33
CA GLY A 27 6.66 12.65 14.57
C GLY A 27 7.31 11.95 15.76
N GLN A 28 8.65 11.73 15.73
CA GLN A 28 9.41 11.02 16.77
C GLN A 28 8.95 9.56 16.95
N PHE A 29 8.54 8.92 15.86
CA PHE A 29 8.09 7.54 15.89
C PHE A 29 9.24 6.59 16.18
N GLU A 30 9.11 5.81 17.27
CA GLU A 30 10.18 4.92 17.79
C GLU A 30 9.91 3.43 17.55
N HIS A 31 8.74 3.07 16.99
CA HIS A 31 8.31 1.67 16.86
C HIS A 31 8.60 1.06 15.47
N GLY A 32 9.60 1.59 14.72
CA GLY A 32 9.93 1.09 13.39
C GLY A 32 10.37 -0.38 13.39
N GLY A 33 10.08 -1.11 12.30
CA GLY A 33 10.41 -2.52 12.15
C GLY A 33 9.43 -3.49 12.82
N TRP A 34 8.26 -3.01 13.20
CA TRP A 34 7.26 -3.79 13.95
C TRP A 34 6.70 -5.01 13.19
N SER A 35 6.82 -5.06 11.87
CA SER A 35 6.35 -6.22 11.09
C SER A 35 7.33 -7.38 11.09
N PHE A 36 8.62 -7.13 11.30
CA PHE A 36 9.69 -8.10 11.14
C PHE A 36 9.51 -9.39 11.96
N PRO A 37 9.09 -9.36 13.25
CA PRO A 37 8.90 -10.56 14.06
C PRO A 37 7.81 -11.52 13.57
N TYR A 38 6.95 -11.06 12.66
CA TYR A 38 5.78 -11.79 12.18
C TYR A 38 5.92 -12.35 10.76
N GLY A 39 7.11 -12.19 10.14
CA GLY A 39 7.39 -12.76 8.82
C GLY A 39 7.41 -14.30 8.89
N ASP A 40 6.64 -14.94 8.01
CA ASP A 40 6.62 -16.38 7.82
C ASP A 40 6.46 -16.76 6.34
N GLU A 41 6.43 -18.05 6.04
CA GLU A 41 6.31 -18.54 4.66
C GLU A 41 4.97 -18.14 4.02
N ASP A 42 3.87 -18.19 4.77
CA ASP A 42 2.53 -17.81 4.26
C ASP A 42 2.48 -16.32 3.91
N PHE A 43 3.05 -15.46 4.77
CA PHE A 43 3.21 -14.05 4.51
C PHE A 43 4.04 -13.81 3.24
N GLY A 44 5.22 -14.42 3.14
CA GLY A 44 6.10 -14.31 1.98
C GLY A 44 5.43 -14.75 0.69
N ALA A 45 4.72 -15.89 0.70
CA ALA A 45 4.00 -16.44 -0.43
C ALA A 45 2.86 -15.50 -0.88
N ALA A 46 2.11 -14.90 0.05
CA ALA A 46 1.04 -13.97 -0.27
C ALA A 46 1.57 -12.69 -0.94
N VAL A 47 2.64 -12.11 -0.38
CA VAL A 47 3.28 -10.91 -0.96
C VAL A 47 3.82 -11.24 -2.35
N ALA A 48 4.61 -12.30 -2.51
CA ALA A 48 5.14 -12.72 -3.80
C ALA A 48 4.04 -12.97 -4.84
N GLY A 49 2.96 -13.65 -4.44
CA GLY A 49 1.80 -13.92 -5.29
C GLY A 49 1.14 -12.63 -5.80
N TRP A 50 1.03 -11.61 -4.98
CA TRP A 50 0.46 -10.32 -5.40
C TRP A 50 1.34 -9.60 -6.42
N PHE A 51 2.65 -9.67 -6.27
CA PHE A 51 3.57 -9.05 -7.23
C PHE A 51 3.48 -9.67 -8.63
N THR A 52 3.03 -10.92 -8.79
CA THR A 52 2.89 -11.56 -10.11
C THR A 52 1.95 -10.77 -11.04
N HIS A 53 0.95 -10.10 -10.48
CA HIS A 53 -0.04 -9.29 -11.20
C HIS A 53 0.41 -7.85 -11.49
N ALA A 54 1.55 -7.42 -10.95
CA ALA A 54 2.04 -6.05 -11.14
C ALA A 54 2.48 -5.80 -12.58
N ASP A 55 1.83 -4.86 -13.24
CA ASP A 55 2.29 -4.30 -14.53
C ASP A 55 2.89 -2.90 -14.37
N ALA A 56 2.56 -2.20 -13.28
CA ALA A 56 3.18 -0.94 -12.90
C ALA A 56 3.07 -0.71 -11.39
N PHE A 57 3.90 0.19 -10.87
CA PHE A 57 3.89 0.61 -9.48
C PHE A 57 3.61 2.10 -9.36
N LEU A 58 2.88 2.48 -8.33
CA LEU A 58 2.61 3.87 -7.95
C LEU A 58 3.10 4.10 -6.53
N LEU A 59 4.12 4.93 -6.38
CA LEU A 59 4.85 5.12 -5.13
C LEU A 59 4.82 6.59 -4.72
N GLY A 60 4.59 6.88 -3.46
CA GLY A 60 4.92 8.16 -2.88
C GLY A 60 6.43 8.34 -2.74
N ARG A 61 6.91 9.58 -2.70
CA ARG A 61 8.34 9.92 -2.66
C ARG A 61 9.13 9.08 -1.62
N ARG A 62 8.65 8.99 -0.39
CA ARG A 62 9.37 8.29 0.69
C ARG A 62 9.49 6.80 0.39
N THR A 63 8.40 6.14 0.04
CA THR A 63 8.42 4.72 -0.34
C THR A 63 9.31 4.48 -1.54
N TYR A 64 9.27 5.36 -2.55
CA TYR A 64 10.19 5.29 -3.68
C TYR A 64 11.65 5.33 -3.22
N GLN A 65 12.04 6.28 -2.38
CA GLN A 65 13.40 6.42 -1.89
C GLN A 65 13.87 5.20 -1.07
N ILE A 66 13.01 4.65 -0.23
CA ILE A 66 13.29 3.42 0.52
C ILE A 66 13.51 2.26 -0.44
N PHE A 67 12.59 2.06 -1.37
CA PHE A 67 12.66 0.97 -2.33
C PHE A 67 13.87 1.09 -3.27
N ALA A 68 14.14 2.28 -3.79
CA ALA A 68 15.29 2.56 -4.65
C ALA A 68 16.64 2.34 -3.95
N SER A 69 16.71 2.49 -2.64
CA SER A 69 17.93 2.21 -1.87
C SER A 69 18.24 0.71 -1.73
N PHE A 70 17.26 -0.15 -1.88
CA PHE A 70 17.36 -1.60 -1.61
C PHE A 70 17.17 -2.45 -2.86
N TRP A 71 16.02 -2.36 -3.55
CA TRP A 71 15.61 -3.31 -4.58
C TRP A 71 16.53 -3.38 -5.81
N PRO A 72 17.16 -2.29 -6.31
CA PRO A 72 18.12 -2.39 -7.40
C PRO A 72 19.33 -3.30 -7.11
N LYS A 73 19.63 -3.54 -5.84
CA LYS A 73 20.74 -4.39 -5.40
C LYS A 73 20.36 -5.88 -5.31
N VAL A 74 19.07 -6.19 -5.31
CA VAL A 74 18.55 -7.56 -5.32
C VAL A 74 18.50 -8.02 -6.78
N THR A 75 19.51 -8.77 -7.19
CA THR A 75 19.71 -9.16 -8.59
C THR A 75 19.34 -10.62 -8.87
N ASP A 76 18.86 -11.35 -7.88
CA ASP A 76 18.39 -12.73 -8.07
C ASP A 76 17.14 -12.72 -8.97
N PRO A 77 17.19 -13.30 -10.19
CA PRO A 77 16.06 -13.35 -11.10
C PRO A 77 14.93 -14.26 -10.60
N ALA A 78 15.19 -15.11 -9.62
CA ALA A 78 14.20 -15.96 -8.98
C ALA A 78 13.38 -15.23 -7.91
N ASP A 79 13.83 -14.05 -7.43
CA ASP A 79 13.05 -13.22 -6.52
C ASP A 79 11.90 -12.55 -7.27
N PRO A 80 10.62 -12.95 -7.01
CA PRO A 80 9.49 -12.43 -7.76
C PRO A 80 9.20 -10.97 -7.49
N VAL A 81 9.56 -10.46 -6.30
CA VAL A 81 9.35 -9.06 -5.89
C VAL A 81 10.39 -8.18 -6.58
N ALA A 82 11.67 -8.51 -6.44
CA ALA A 82 12.76 -7.75 -7.06
C ALA A 82 12.66 -7.75 -8.60
N SER A 83 12.35 -8.89 -9.19
CA SER A 83 12.16 -9.03 -10.64
C SER A 83 11.10 -8.06 -11.16
N LYS A 84 9.94 -7.97 -10.52
CA LYS A 84 8.87 -7.06 -10.91
C LYS A 84 9.22 -5.60 -10.64
N LEU A 85 9.70 -5.27 -9.44
CA LEU A 85 10.06 -3.90 -9.08
C LEU A 85 11.16 -3.32 -9.97
N ASN A 86 12.16 -4.10 -10.34
CA ASN A 86 13.26 -3.64 -11.18
C ASN A 86 12.88 -3.54 -12.68
N SER A 87 11.94 -4.35 -13.17
CA SER A 87 11.59 -4.39 -14.59
C SER A 87 10.39 -3.54 -14.98
N ARG A 88 9.40 -3.34 -14.08
CA ARG A 88 8.14 -2.65 -14.42
C ARG A 88 8.22 -1.14 -14.21
N PRO A 89 7.37 -0.35 -14.93
CA PRO A 89 7.26 1.09 -14.74
C PRO A 89 6.92 1.46 -13.30
N LYS A 90 7.56 2.51 -12.79
CA LYS A 90 7.30 3.11 -11.48
C LYS A 90 6.89 4.55 -11.65
N TYR A 91 5.69 4.89 -11.22
CA TYR A 91 5.17 6.25 -11.20
C TYR A 91 5.33 6.82 -9.78
N VAL A 92 6.00 7.97 -9.66
CA VAL A 92 6.34 8.57 -8.36
C VAL A 92 5.54 9.83 -8.15
N ALA A 93 4.64 9.80 -7.16
CA ALA A 93 3.87 10.96 -6.74
C ALA A 93 4.67 11.78 -5.73
N SER A 94 5.01 13.03 -6.09
CA SER A 94 5.76 13.93 -5.22
C SER A 94 5.49 15.40 -5.56
N PHE A 95 5.37 16.23 -4.52
CA PHE A 95 5.34 17.69 -4.64
C PHE A 95 6.71 18.34 -4.43
N THR A 96 7.72 17.58 -4.04
CA THR A 96 9.04 18.11 -3.63
C THR A 96 10.18 17.63 -4.51
N LEU A 97 10.01 16.57 -5.28
CA LEU A 97 10.98 16.17 -6.29
C LEU A 97 10.81 17.05 -7.53
N THR A 98 11.91 17.54 -8.07
CA THR A 98 11.93 18.47 -9.20
C THR A 98 12.61 17.82 -10.40
N GLY A 99 11.80 17.26 -11.29
CA GLY A 99 12.23 16.69 -12.56
C GLY A 99 12.79 15.25 -12.50
N PRO A 100 13.00 14.66 -13.70
CA PRO A 100 13.43 13.25 -13.85
C PRO A 100 14.78 12.95 -13.22
N ALA A 101 15.70 13.92 -13.17
CA ALA A 101 17.04 13.77 -12.58
C ALA A 101 17.03 13.46 -11.06
N SER A 102 15.87 13.57 -10.40
CA SER A 102 15.71 13.19 -8.99
C SER A 102 15.29 11.71 -8.81
N LEU A 103 15.16 10.95 -9.91
CA LEU A 103 14.78 9.54 -9.92
C LEU A 103 15.94 8.73 -10.52
N ASP A 104 16.65 8.03 -9.67
CA ASP A 104 17.84 7.25 -9.98
C ASP A 104 17.60 5.74 -10.17
N TRP A 105 16.36 5.31 -10.02
CA TRP A 105 15.96 3.93 -10.27
C TRP A 105 15.31 3.79 -11.66
N ASP A 106 15.80 2.86 -12.46
CA ASP A 106 15.33 2.63 -13.83
C ASP A 106 13.82 2.49 -13.94
N ASN A 107 13.26 2.86 -15.09
CA ASN A 107 11.81 2.81 -15.37
C ASN A 107 10.96 3.65 -14.39
N SER A 108 11.53 4.71 -13.83
CA SER A 108 10.81 5.62 -12.94
C SER A 108 10.38 6.89 -13.65
N THR A 109 9.15 7.34 -13.39
CA THR A 109 8.57 8.57 -13.96
C THR A 109 7.96 9.39 -12.83
N LEU A 110 8.35 10.66 -12.73
CA LEU A 110 7.72 11.59 -11.79
C LEU A 110 6.35 12.02 -12.33
N LEU A 111 5.30 11.81 -11.55
CA LEU A 111 3.97 12.34 -11.86
C LEU A 111 3.96 13.85 -11.59
N GLY A 112 3.61 14.61 -12.62
CA GLY A 112 3.40 16.07 -12.52
C GLY A 112 1.94 16.41 -12.24
N GLY A 113 1.69 17.64 -11.78
CA GLY A 113 0.34 18.18 -11.66
C GLY A 113 -0.54 17.52 -10.60
N ASP A 114 -1.82 17.37 -10.93
CA ASP A 114 -2.80 16.75 -10.04
C ASP A 114 -2.69 15.21 -10.05
N VAL A 115 -2.22 14.65 -8.94
CA VAL A 115 -1.99 13.21 -8.78
C VAL A 115 -3.27 12.40 -9.02
N VAL A 116 -4.44 12.89 -8.61
CA VAL A 116 -5.72 12.19 -8.79
C VAL A 116 -6.03 12.02 -10.28
N SER A 117 -5.92 13.11 -11.04
CA SER A 117 -6.15 13.09 -12.48
C SER A 117 -5.14 12.23 -13.23
N GLU A 118 -3.85 12.29 -12.85
CA GLU A 118 -2.82 11.47 -13.48
C GLU A 118 -3.02 9.97 -13.20
N VAL A 119 -3.39 9.60 -11.97
CA VAL A 119 -3.69 8.21 -11.62
C VAL A 119 -4.94 7.71 -12.33
N ALA A 120 -5.97 8.54 -12.49
CA ALA A 120 -7.15 8.18 -13.27
C ALA A 120 -6.77 7.82 -14.72
N LYS A 121 -5.89 8.60 -15.37
CA LYS A 121 -5.37 8.29 -16.71
C LYS A 121 -4.56 6.99 -16.75
N LEU A 122 -3.72 6.74 -15.73
CA LEU A 122 -2.95 5.49 -15.64
C LEU A 122 -3.86 4.25 -15.54
N LYS A 123 -5.01 4.36 -14.86
CA LYS A 123 -6.00 3.28 -14.79
C LYS A 123 -6.59 2.94 -16.17
N GLU A 124 -6.65 3.89 -17.10
CA GLU A 124 -7.13 3.65 -18.48
C GLU A 124 -6.13 2.87 -19.35
N HIS A 125 -4.85 2.79 -18.94
CA HIS A 125 -3.85 2.00 -19.67
C HIS A 125 -4.19 0.50 -19.62
N GLN A 126 -3.82 -0.21 -20.68
CA GLN A 126 -3.93 -1.67 -20.72
C GLN A 126 -2.95 -2.29 -19.72
N GLY A 127 -3.30 -3.43 -19.16
CA GLY A 127 -2.52 -4.16 -18.17
C GLY A 127 -3.40 -4.69 -17.04
N ASP A 128 -2.82 -5.50 -16.16
CA ASP A 128 -3.53 -6.08 -15.01
C ASP A 128 -3.58 -5.06 -13.87
N GLU A 129 -2.48 -4.85 -13.15
CA GLU A 129 -2.50 -4.04 -11.93
C GLU A 129 -1.49 -2.88 -11.94
N LEU A 130 -1.98 -1.71 -11.50
CA LEU A 130 -1.18 -0.60 -10.98
C LEU A 130 -1.17 -0.74 -9.45
N GLN A 131 -0.02 -1.14 -8.88
CA GLN A 131 0.07 -1.43 -7.46
C GLN A 131 0.63 -0.26 -6.66
N VAL A 132 -0.10 0.15 -5.61
CA VAL A 132 0.35 1.11 -4.59
C VAL A 132 0.87 0.32 -3.39
N HIS A 133 2.12 0.56 -3.03
CA HIS A 133 2.72 -0.06 -1.85
C HIS A 133 2.98 0.99 -0.76
N GLY A 134 2.50 0.75 0.46
CA GLY A 134 2.63 1.68 1.59
C GLY A 134 2.12 3.08 1.24
N SER A 135 3.03 4.10 1.28
CA SER A 135 2.78 5.46 0.78
C SER A 135 1.56 6.15 1.41
N GLY A 136 1.50 6.23 2.75
CA GLY A 136 0.31 6.60 3.52
C GLY A 136 -0.43 7.84 3.04
N LEU A 137 0.26 8.97 2.77
CA LEU A 137 -0.39 10.19 2.26
C LEU A 137 -0.97 9.99 0.86
N LEU A 138 -0.26 9.29 -0.03
CA LEU A 138 -0.76 8.96 -1.35
C LEU A 138 -1.98 8.05 -1.26
N ALA A 139 -1.91 7.00 -0.45
CA ALA A 139 -3.04 6.10 -0.21
C ALA A 139 -4.28 6.86 0.28
N GLN A 140 -4.13 7.75 1.26
CA GLN A 140 -5.22 8.60 1.77
C GLN A 140 -5.82 9.51 0.69
N THR A 141 -4.99 10.07 -0.20
CA THR A 141 -5.46 10.88 -1.35
C THR A 141 -6.28 10.03 -2.31
N LEU A 142 -5.81 8.83 -2.65
CA LEU A 142 -6.48 7.92 -3.57
C LEU A 142 -7.79 7.35 -3.00
N ILE A 143 -7.81 7.05 -1.69
CA ILE A 143 -9.00 6.63 -0.95
C ILE A 143 -10.03 7.77 -0.95
N GLY A 144 -9.61 9.00 -0.67
CA GLY A 144 -10.49 10.17 -0.70
C GLY A 144 -11.09 10.47 -2.06
N ALA A 145 -10.37 10.14 -3.13
CA ALA A 145 -10.80 10.28 -4.53
C ALA A 145 -11.57 9.06 -5.08
N ASP A 146 -11.78 8.02 -4.27
CA ASP A 146 -12.50 6.78 -4.65
C ASP A 146 -11.85 6.03 -5.83
N LEU A 147 -10.51 6.07 -5.92
CA LEU A 147 -9.75 5.49 -7.03
C LEU A 147 -9.31 4.04 -6.80
N ILE A 148 -9.29 3.58 -5.55
CA ILE A 148 -8.82 2.23 -5.21
C ILE A 148 -9.89 1.19 -5.60
N ASP A 149 -9.47 0.20 -6.40
CA ASP A 149 -10.34 -0.90 -6.82
C ASP A 149 -10.28 -2.10 -5.89
N GLU A 150 -9.13 -2.33 -5.25
CA GLU A 150 -8.93 -3.41 -4.29
C GLU A 150 -7.93 -3.02 -3.20
N TYR A 151 -8.26 -3.38 -1.97
CA TYR A 151 -7.38 -3.25 -0.80
C TYR A 151 -6.81 -4.62 -0.44
N ARG A 152 -5.48 -4.72 -0.32
CA ARG A 152 -4.74 -5.89 0.16
C ARG A 152 -4.03 -5.50 1.43
N LEU A 153 -4.64 -5.84 2.54
CA LEU A 153 -4.26 -5.40 3.87
C LEU A 153 -3.71 -6.58 4.67
N LEU A 154 -2.51 -6.40 5.24
CA LEU A 154 -1.93 -7.36 6.16
C LEU A 154 -2.01 -6.76 7.56
N TYR A 155 -2.88 -7.32 8.40
CA TYR A 155 -3.05 -6.89 9.78
C TYR A 155 -2.14 -7.71 10.69
N PHE A 156 -1.17 -7.04 11.28
CA PHE A 156 -0.22 -7.64 12.20
C PHE A 156 -0.76 -7.62 13.63
N PRO A 157 -0.53 -8.68 14.42
CA PRO A 157 -1.07 -8.80 15.77
C PRO A 157 -0.29 -7.94 16.77
N VAL A 158 -0.19 -6.64 16.50
CA VAL A 158 0.49 -5.63 17.31
C VAL A 158 -0.34 -4.36 17.40
N HIS A 159 -0.29 -3.69 18.53
CA HIS A 159 -0.88 -2.40 18.81
C HIS A 159 0.21 -1.43 19.25
N LEU A 160 0.31 -0.27 18.62
CA LEU A 160 1.39 0.69 18.87
C LEU A 160 0.92 1.96 19.58
N GLY A 161 -0.35 2.34 19.44
CA GLY A 161 -0.94 3.52 20.08
C GLY A 161 -0.60 4.86 19.43
N ALA A 162 0.47 4.91 18.62
CA ALA A 162 0.94 6.11 17.92
C ALA A 162 1.41 5.77 16.53
N GLY A 163 1.46 6.77 15.62
CA GLY A 163 1.95 6.63 14.25
C GLY A 163 0.94 7.04 13.19
N LYS A 164 1.39 7.07 11.93
CA LYS A 164 0.55 7.40 10.76
C LYS A 164 -0.39 6.24 10.46
N LYS A 165 -1.69 6.53 10.34
CA LYS A 165 -2.75 5.55 10.06
C LYS A 165 -3.17 5.58 8.60
N LEU A 166 -3.60 4.44 8.05
CA LEU A 166 -4.15 4.35 6.70
C LEU A 166 -5.46 5.14 6.60
N PHE A 167 -6.41 4.84 7.46
CA PHE A 167 -7.70 5.54 7.52
C PHE A 167 -7.59 6.65 8.57
N ARG A 168 -7.50 7.90 8.09
CA ARG A 168 -7.40 9.07 8.96
C ARG A 168 -8.76 9.54 9.45
N GLU A 169 -8.76 10.27 10.55
CA GLU A 169 -9.96 10.97 11.00
C GLU A 169 -10.49 11.93 9.93
N GLY A 170 -11.83 12.00 9.82
CA GLY A 170 -12.50 12.83 8.82
C GLY A 170 -12.48 12.29 7.40
N ALA A 171 -11.89 11.10 7.18
CA ALA A 171 -12.02 10.43 5.88
C ALA A 171 -13.49 10.07 5.61
N PRO A 172 -13.95 10.14 4.34
CA PRO A 172 -15.31 9.74 4.00
C PRO A 172 -15.59 8.28 4.41
N ALA A 173 -16.72 8.07 5.09
CA ALA A 173 -17.15 6.72 5.45
C ALA A 173 -17.49 5.92 4.19
N ARG A 174 -16.94 4.70 4.07
CA ARG A 174 -17.16 3.79 2.95
C ARG A 174 -17.41 2.39 3.46
N ALA A 175 -18.28 1.66 2.77
CA ALA A 175 -18.41 0.23 2.96
C ALA A 175 -17.34 -0.50 2.12
N LEU A 176 -16.81 -1.58 2.68
CA LEU A 176 -15.90 -2.48 2.00
C LEU A 176 -16.47 -3.90 2.07
N LYS A 177 -16.47 -4.59 0.93
CA LYS A 177 -16.83 -6.00 0.85
C LYS A 177 -15.58 -6.86 0.97
N LEU A 178 -15.59 -7.78 1.92
CA LEU A 178 -14.53 -8.79 2.05
C LEU A 178 -14.57 -9.73 0.84
N LEU A 179 -13.42 -9.91 0.20
CA LEU A 179 -13.22 -10.88 -0.89
C LEU A 179 -12.61 -12.16 -0.36
N ASP A 180 -11.60 -12.05 0.49
CA ASP A 180 -10.86 -13.15 1.09
C ASP A 180 -10.16 -12.72 2.36
N ALA A 181 -10.01 -13.64 3.33
CA ALA A 181 -9.18 -13.42 4.50
C ALA A 181 -8.64 -14.75 5.02
N LYS A 182 -7.34 -14.77 5.36
CA LYS A 182 -6.70 -15.93 5.97
C LYS A 182 -5.66 -15.51 7.01
N PRO A 183 -5.52 -16.23 8.12
CA PRO A 183 -4.42 -16.04 9.04
C PRO A 183 -3.15 -16.73 8.53
N THR A 184 -1.99 -16.21 8.91
CA THR A 184 -0.70 -16.88 8.82
C THR A 184 -0.36 -17.60 10.14
N SER A 185 0.70 -18.40 10.13
CA SER A 185 1.16 -19.12 11.34
C SER A 185 1.60 -18.19 12.47
N THR A 186 2.05 -16.98 12.15
CA THR A 186 2.46 -15.94 13.11
C THR A 186 1.31 -15.02 13.55
N GLY A 187 0.08 -15.26 13.04
CA GLY A 187 -1.11 -14.51 13.41
C GLY A 187 -1.35 -13.23 12.59
N VAL A 188 -0.62 -13.02 11.50
CA VAL A 188 -0.95 -11.95 10.54
C VAL A 188 -2.24 -12.34 9.80
N ILE A 189 -3.19 -11.42 9.71
CA ILE A 189 -4.39 -11.60 8.89
C ILE A 189 -4.16 -10.96 7.52
N ILE A 190 -4.12 -11.79 6.49
CA ILE A 190 -4.05 -11.36 5.09
C ILE A 190 -5.49 -11.17 4.62
N ALA A 191 -5.90 -9.94 4.32
CA ALA A 191 -7.27 -9.64 3.94
C ALA A 191 -7.34 -8.86 2.63
N ARG A 192 -8.32 -9.20 1.79
CA ARG A 192 -8.62 -8.51 0.54
C ARG A 192 -10.03 -7.95 0.58
N TYR A 193 -10.17 -6.68 0.21
CA TYR A 193 -11.46 -6.00 0.17
C TYR A 193 -11.62 -5.25 -1.14
N GLN A 194 -12.87 -5.05 -1.56
CA GLN A 194 -13.23 -4.10 -2.61
C GLN A 194 -14.17 -3.03 -2.07
N PRO A 195 -14.21 -1.81 -2.65
CA PRO A 195 -15.22 -0.81 -2.33
C PRO A 195 -16.64 -1.36 -2.53
N ASP A 196 -17.55 -1.05 -1.60
CA ASP A 196 -18.97 -1.44 -1.63
C ASP A 196 -19.92 -0.23 -1.44
N GLY A 197 -19.47 0.93 -1.92
CA GLY A 197 -20.24 2.16 -1.88
C GLY A 197 -20.24 2.88 -0.52
N PRO A 198 -21.26 3.68 -0.23
CA PRO A 198 -21.39 4.41 1.04
C PRO A 198 -21.57 3.47 2.23
N ALA A 199 -21.04 3.86 3.39
CA ALA A 199 -21.29 3.14 4.63
C ALA A 199 -22.81 3.14 4.95
N ARG A 200 -23.32 1.99 5.39
CA ARG A 200 -24.73 1.80 5.79
C ARG A 200 -24.81 1.76 7.30
N TYR A 201 -25.87 2.33 7.82
CA TYR A 201 -26.12 2.40 9.26
C TYR A 201 -27.48 1.79 9.58
N GLY A 202 -27.65 1.20 10.74
CA GLY A 202 -28.88 0.59 11.21
C GLY A 202 -28.88 0.50 12.73
N SER A 203 -30.00 -0.02 13.30
CA SER A 203 -30.16 -0.27 14.72
C SER A 203 -30.57 -1.73 14.95
N TYR A 204 -29.98 -2.37 15.94
CA TYR A 204 -30.44 -3.68 16.41
C TYR A 204 -31.86 -3.63 17.08
N ALA A 205 -32.36 -2.43 17.36
CA ALA A 205 -33.70 -2.24 17.94
C ALA A 205 -34.82 -2.39 16.91
N ASP A 206 -34.52 -2.32 15.60
CA ASP A 206 -35.52 -2.31 14.52
C ASP A 206 -35.85 -3.71 13.98
N GLU A 207 -35.22 -4.77 14.47
CA GLU A 207 -35.44 -6.16 14.01
C GLU A 207 -36.63 -6.87 14.68
N GLY A 208 -37.50 -6.15 15.39
CA GLY A 208 -38.60 -6.69 16.20
C GLY A 208 -40.00 -6.12 15.91
N SER A 209 -40.26 -5.61 14.69
CA SER A 209 -41.60 -5.11 14.33
C SER A 209 -42.17 -5.87 13.14
#